data_260d83a417195a80eee635319436b562
#
_entry.id   260d83a417195a80eee635319436b562
#
_cell.length_a   1.000
_cell.length_b   1.000
_cell.length_c   1.000
_cell.angle_alpha   90.00
_cell.angle_beta   90.00
_cell.angle_gamma   90.00
#
_symmetry.space_group_name_H-M   'P 1'
#
loop_
_entity.id
_entity.type
_entity.pdbx_description
1 polymer ?
#
loop_
_entity_poly.entity_id
_entity_poly.type
_entity_poly.pdbx_seq_one_letter_code
_entity_poly.pdbx_strand_id
1 'polypeptide(L)'
;VDEIISAWTSQHTKEEAMQRIGEAGVPAGAVFDTAELMADGSLAERGIMQTIDHPTSGKVKMPAWPVRFDGHPAKVKPSPLLGQHNAEVLQGWLGMGAAEVDGLKADGILGK
;
A
#
# COMPACT_ATOMS: atom_id res chain seq x y z
N VAL A 1 11.95 -22.35 28.96
CA VAL A 1 10.90 -22.45 27.93
C VAL A 1 11.46 -21.90 26.61
N ASP A 2 12.04 -20.70 26.59
CA ASP A 2 12.52 -20.03 25.39
C ASP A 2 13.61 -20.81 24.65
N GLU A 3 14.54 -21.42 25.38
CA GLU A 3 15.60 -22.25 24.80
C GLU A 3 15.05 -23.48 24.06
N ILE A 4 14.00 -24.11 24.61
CA ILE A 4 13.35 -25.29 23.99
C ILE A 4 12.62 -24.86 22.70
N ILE A 5 11.88 -23.75 22.77
CA ILE A 5 11.18 -23.19 21.61
C ILE A 5 12.18 -22.80 20.53
N SER A 6 13.24 -22.06 20.89
CA SER A 6 14.26 -21.62 19.94
C SER A 6 14.99 -22.78 19.29
N ALA A 7 15.34 -23.81 20.06
CA ALA A 7 16.01 -25.01 19.54
C ALA A 7 15.12 -25.77 18.54
N TRP A 8 13.82 -25.80 18.76
CA TRP A 8 12.87 -26.44 17.85
C TRP A 8 12.61 -25.55 16.61
N THR A 9 12.30 -24.26 16.79
CA THR A 9 11.96 -23.37 15.69
C THR A 9 13.16 -23.13 14.75
N SER A 10 14.41 -23.16 15.26
CA SER A 10 15.60 -23.02 14.43
C SER A 10 15.82 -24.14 13.41
N GLN A 11 15.08 -25.24 13.52
CA GLN A 11 15.13 -26.38 12.59
C GLN A 11 14.07 -26.31 11.49
N HIS A 12 13.22 -25.28 11.49
CA HIS A 12 12.10 -25.13 10.58
C HIS A 12 12.10 -23.74 9.94
N THR A 13 11.49 -23.61 8.77
CA THR A 13 11.14 -22.29 8.27
C THR A 13 10.02 -21.69 9.15
N LYS A 14 9.86 -20.39 9.10
CA LYS A 14 8.80 -19.71 9.89
C LYS A 14 7.40 -20.17 9.49
N GLU A 15 7.17 -20.48 8.21
CA GLU A 15 5.92 -21.01 7.68
C GLU A 15 5.66 -22.43 8.22
N GLU A 16 6.66 -23.30 8.17
CA GLU A 16 6.56 -24.66 8.72
C GLU A 16 6.32 -24.62 10.24
N ALA A 17 7.04 -23.77 10.95
CA ALA A 17 6.87 -23.62 12.40
C ALA A 17 5.44 -23.13 12.72
N MET A 18 4.94 -22.10 12.02
CA MET A 18 3.59 -21.59 12.18
C MET A 18 2.53 -22.67 11.92
N GLN A 19 2.68 -23.42 10.83
CA GLN A 19 1.75 -24.47 10.46
C GLN A 19 1.71 -25.58 11.51
N ARG A 20 2.86 -26.13 11.90
CA ARG A 20 2.96 -27.24 12.87
C ARG A 20 2.44 -26.85 14.24
N ILE A 21 2.72 -25.63 14.71
CA ILE A 21 2.20 -25.12 15.99
C ILE A 21 0.68 -24.95 15.89
N GLY A 22 0.16 -24.44 14.77
CA GLY A 22 -1.26 -24.30 14.51
C GLY A 22 -1.99 -25.63 14.45
N GLU A 23 -1.41 -26.66 13.82
CA GLU A 23 -1.95 -28.04 13.78
C GLU A 23 -2.03 -28.67 15.18
N ALA A 24 -1.12 -28.28 16.09
CA ALA A 24 -1.18 -28.67 17.49
C ALA A 24 -2.23 -27.87 18.30
N GLY A 25 -3.01 -26.99 17.67
CA GLY A 25 -4.08 -26.21 18.32
C GLY A 25 -3.56 -24.96 19.05
N VAL A 26 -2.32 -24.55 18.84
CA VAL A 26 -1.73 -23.36 19.46
C VAL A 26 -1.71 -22.21 18.45
N PRO A 27 -2.33 -21.05 18.74
CA PRO A 27 -2.24 -19.89 17.88
C PRO A 27 -0.78 -19.46 17.68
N ALA A 28 -0.35 -19.40 16.42
CA ALA A 28 0.98 -18.97 16.05
C ALA A 28 0.91 -18.13 14.77
N GLY A 29 1.85 -17.19 14.61
CA GLY A 29 1.97 -16.38 13.42
C GLY A 29 3.44 -16.13 13.07
N ALA A 30 3.76 -16.24 11.77
CA ALA A 30 5.07 -15.88 11.28
C ALA A 30 5.22 -14.35 11.20
N VAL A 31 6.41 -13.84 11.49
CA VAL A 31 6.75 -12.43 11.27
C VAL A 31 7.26 -12.31 9.85
N PHE A 32 6.47 -11.66 9.00
CA PHE A 32 6.80 -11.45 7.60
C PHE A 32 7.61 -10.17 7.39
N ASP A 33 8.54 -10.21 6.45
CA ASP A 33 9.14 -9.00 5.90
C ASP A 33 8.25 -8.36 4.82
N THR A 34 8.67 -7.22 4.28
CA THR A 34 7.89 -6.48 3.29
C THR A 34 7.72 -7.23 1.97
N ALA A 35 8.70 -8.02 1.56
CA ALA A 35 8.64 -8.79 0.33
C ALA A 35 7.64 -9.96 0.47
N GLU A 36 7.66 -10.63 1.61
CA GLU A 36 6.73 -11.69 1.95
C GLU A 36 5.29 -11.18 2.07
N LEU A 37 5.08 -10.03 2.72
CA LEU A 37 3.76 -9.39 2.78
C LEU A 37 3.24 -9.04 1.38
N MET A 38 4.13 -8.57 0.49
CA MET A 38 3.78 -8.31 -0.89
C MET A 38 3.39 -9.57 -1.67
N ALA A 39 3.99 -10.71 -1.35
CA ALA A 39 3.73 -11.99 -2.01
C ALA A 39 2.53 -12.74 -1.42
N ASP A 40 2.09 -12.41 -0.21
CA ASP A 40 1.02 -13.12 0.49
C ASP A 40 -0.33 -13.02 -0.22
N GLY A 41 -0.86 -14.18 -0.62
CA GLY A 41 -2.14 -14.29 -1.33
C GLY A 41 -3.33 -13.92 -0.45
N SER A 42 -3.28 -14.23 0.85
CA SER A 42 -4.37 -13.95 1.78
C SER A 42 -4.60 -12.45 1.98
N LEU A 43 -3.53 -11.67 1.97
CA LEU A 43 -3.62 -10.21 2.05
C LEU A 43 -4.21 -9.61 0.76
N ALA A 44 -3.90 -10.21 -0.40
CA ALA A 44 -4.49 -9.79 -1.67
C ALA A 44 -5.99 -10.14 -1.74
N GLU A 45 -6.39 -11.37 -1.36
CA GLU A 45 -7.79 -11.79 -1.30
C GLU A 45 -8.63 -10.93 -0.34
N ARG A 46 -8.05 -10.54 0.78
CA ARG A 46 -8.68 -9.65 1.75
C ARG A 46 -8.71 -8.18 1.30
N GLY A 47 -8.09 -7.83 0.18
CA GLY A 47 -7.99 -6.46 -0.33
C GLY A 47 -7.08 -5.55 0.47
N ILE A 48 -6.23 -6.11 1.34
CA ILE A 48 -5.23 -5.37 2.13
C ILE A 48 -4.03 -4.99 1.26
N MET A 49 -3.64 -5.87 0.33
CA MET A 49 -2.66 -5.55 -0.72
C MET A 49 -3.38 -5.35 -2.04
N GLN A 50 -3.23 -4.19 -2.66
CA GLN A 50 -3.85 -3.85 -3.94
C GLN A 50 -2.81 -3.46 -4.97
N THR A 51 -3.05 -3.84 -6.22
CA THR A 51 -2.24 -3.38 -7.36
C THR A 51 -2.95 -2.22 -8.03
N ILE A 52 -2.26 -1.11 -8.16
CA ILE A 52 -2.73 0.11 -8.83
C ILE A 52 -1.91 0.35 -10.09
N ASP A 53 -2.52 1.01 -11.08
CA ASP A 53 -1.83 1.48 -12.27
C ASP A 53 -1.41 2.94 -12.05
N HIS A 54 -0.13 3.14 -11.72
CA HIS A 54 0.43 4.48 -11.54
C HIS A 54 0.85 5.06 -12.90
N PRO A 55 0.50 6.33 -13.23
CA PRO A 55 0.69 6.88 -14.58
C PRO A 55 2.14 6.91 -15.07
N THR A 56 3.11 6.98 -14.17
CA THR A 56 4.55 7.01 -14.55
C THR A 56 5.32 5.77 -14.10
N SER A 57 4.86 5.05 -13.06
CA SER A 57 5.58 3.90 -12.50
C SER A 57 4.97 2.56 -12.93
N GLY A 58 3.87 2.57 -13.69
CA GLY A 58 3.17 1.36 -14.09
C GLY A 58 2.47 0.67 -12.93
N LYS A 59 2.46 -0.66 -12.93
CA LYS A 59 1.79 -1.45 -11.88
C LYS A 59 2.58 -1.42 -10.58
N VAL A 60 1.99 -0.86 -9.53
CA VAL A 60 2.56 -0.79 -8.18
C VAL A 60 1.66 -1.54 -7.23
N LYS A 61 2.22 -2.48 -6.46
CA LYS A 61 1.52 -3.16 -5.38
C LYS A 61 1.77 -2.41 -4.07
N MET A 62 0.71 -2.08 -3.36
CA MET A 62 0.80 -1.30 -2.13
C MET A 62 -0.27 -1.71 -1.11
N PRO A 63 -0.02 -1.46 0.19
CA PRO A 63 -1.04 -1.70 1.20
C PRO A 63 -2.20 -0.73 1.05
N ALA A 64 -3.40 -1.26 1.20
CA ALA A 64 -4.65 -0.51 1.30
C ALA A 64 -5.01 -0.28 2.78
N TRP A 65 -6.06 0.48 3.00
CA TRP A 65 -6.59 0.66 4.33
C TRP A 65 -7.25 -0.63 4.83
N PRO A 66 -6.96 -1.09 6.07
CA PRO A 66 -7.49 -2.35 6.58
C PRO A 66 -8.99 -2.30 6.93
N VAL A 67 -9.56 -1.09 7.03
CA VAL A 67 -10.98 -0.89 7.33
C VAL A 67 -11.84 -1.24 6.11
N ARG A 68 -12.93 -1.93 6.36
CA ARG A 68 -13.94 -2.28 5.35
C ARG A 68 -15.21 -1.47 5.56
N PHE A 69 -15.84 -1.06 4.46
CA PHE A 69 -17.14 -0.41 4.45
C PHE A 69 -18.16 -1.39 3.85
N ASP A 70 -19.17 -1.77 4.60
CA ASP A 70 -20.17 -2.77 4.20
C ASP A 70 -19.54 -4.07 3.66
N GLY A 71 -18.47 -4.53 4.32
CA GLY A 71 -17.73 -5.73 3.91
C GLY A 71 -16.76 -5.54 2.74
N HIS A 72 -16.72 -4.38 2.11
CA HIS A 72 -15.86 -4.08 0.98
C HIS A 72 -14.57 -3.37 1.40
N PRO A 73 -13.40 -3.77 0.86
CA PRO A 73 -12.15 -3.06 1.10
C PRO A 73 -12.18 -1.68 0.44
N ALA A 74 -11.57 -0.69 1.09
CA ALA A 74 -11.37 0.62 0.48
C ALA A 74 -10.47 0.51 -0.76
N LYS A 75 -10.89 1.11 -1.87
CA LYS A 75 -10.09 1.13 -3.11
C LYS A 75 -8.98 2.16 -3.00
N VAL A 76 -7.76 1.72 -3.28
CA VAL A 76 -6.59 2.60 -3.40
C VAL A 76 -6.54 3.17 -4.82
N LYS A 77 -6.25 4.46 -4.91
CA LYS A 77 -6.00 5.16 -6.17
C LYS A 77 -4.55 5.61 -6.20
N PRO A 78 -3.94 5.75 -7.39
CA PRO A 78 -2.61 6.33 -7.49
C PRO A 78 -2.62 7.77 -6.94
N SER A 79 -1.50 8.18 -6.34
CA SER A 79 -1.29 9.57 -5.98
C SER A 79 -1.24 10.45 -7.23
N PRO A 80 -1.71 11.69 -7.16
CA PRO A 80 -1.56 12.62 -8.28
C PRO A 80 -0.08 12.91 -8.56
N LEU A 81 0.23 13.19 -9.81
CA LEU A 81 1.54 13.68 -10.19
C LEU A 81 1.75 15.11 -9.69
N LEU A 82 3.01 15.50 -9.55
CA LEU A 82 3.35 16.88 -9.16
C LEU A 82 2.70 17.87 -10.14
N GLY A 83 1.95 18.82 -9.58
CA GLY A 83 1.27 19.84 -10.36
C GLY A 83 0.03 19.38 -11.15
N GLN A 84 -0.36 18.11 -11.06
CA GLN A 84 -1.49 17.56 -11.84
C GLN A 84 -2.80 18.35 -11.69
N HIS A 85 -3.05 18.86 -10.49
CA HIS A 85 -4.28 19.61 -10.17
C HIS A 85 -4.08 21.11 -10.05
N ASN A 86 -2.92 21.66 -10.43
CA ASN A 86 -2.64 23.08 -10.28
C ASN A 86 -3.73 23.97 -10.88
N ALA A 87 -4.12 23.73 -12.13
CA ALA A 87 -5.14 24.53 -12.80
C ALA A 87 -6.51 24.39 -12.12
N GLU A 88 -6.91 23.17 -11.80
CA GLU A 88 -8.18 22.88 -11.13
C GLU A 88 -8.30 23.62 -9.80
N VAL A 89 -7.25 23.55 -8.97
CA VAL A 89 -7.25 24.18 -7.64
C VAL A 89 -7.21 25.70 -7.74
N LEU A 90 -6.33 26.27 -8.56
CA LEU A 90 -6.18 27.71 -8.67
C LEU A 90 -7.41 28.38 -9.29
N GLN A 91 -7.99 27.75 -10.30
CA GLN A 91 -9.23 28.25 -10.92
C GLN A 91 -10.44 28.04 -10.00
N GLY A 92 -10.60 26.83 -9.43
CA GLY A 92 -11.76 26.49 -8.63
C GLY A 92 -11.82 27.16 -7.26
N TRP A 93 -10.68 27.36 -6.60
CA TRP A 93 -10.64 27.90 -5.23
C TRP A 93 -10.31 29.38 -5.18
N LEU A 94 -9.42 29.86 -6.08
CA LEU A 94 -8.97 31.25 -6.10
C LEU A 94 -9.60 32.06 -7.22
N GLY A 95 -10.36 31.44 -8.13
CA GLY A 95 -11.00 32.13 -9.25
C GLY A 95 -10.03 32.65 -10.30
N MET A 96 -8.80 32.13 -10.34
CA MET A 96 -7.78 32.58 -11.30
C MET A 96 -8.18 32.25 -12.73
N GLY A 97 -7.95 33.18 -13.65
CA GLY A 97 -8.14 32.93 -15.08
C GLY A 97 -7.11 31.95 -15.66
N ALA A 98 -7.43 31.27 -16.77
CA ALA A 98 -6.52 30.33 -17.40
C ALA A 98 -5.18 31.00 -17.79
N ALA A 99 -5.22 32.23 -18.31
CA ALA A 99 -4.03 32.99 -18.68
C ALA A 99 -3.11 33.30 -17.48
N GLU A 100 -3.69 33.54 -16.29
CA GLU A 100 -2.90 33.77 -15.07
C GLU A 100 -2.21 32.49 -14.62
N VAL A 101 -2.89 31.34 -14.67
CA VAL A 101 -2.32 30.03 -14.34
C VAL A 101 -1.20 29.68 -15.32
N ASP A 102 -1.38 29.96 -16.60
CA ASP A 102 -0.34 29.73 -17.62
C ASP A 102 0.85 30.66 -17.44
N GLY A 103 0.64 31.90 -17.00
CA GLY A 103 1.72 32.82 -16.61
C GLY A 103 2.54 32.25 -15.45
N LEU A 104 1.90 31.75 -14.39
CA LEU A 104 2.60 31.14 -13.26
C LEU A 104 3.40 29.89 -13.64
N LYS A 105 2.93 29.12 -14.64
CA LYS A 105 3.69 28.00 -15.21
C LYS A 105 4.92 28.48 -15.97
N ALA A 106 4.74 29.52 -16.81
CA ALA A 106 5.83 30.08 -17.62
C ALA A 106 6.94 30.67 -16.74
N ASP A 107 6.57 31.30 -15.64
CA ASP A 107 7.49 31.84 -14.62
C ASP A 107 8.14 30.78 -13.73
N GLY A 108 7.80 29.50 -13.90
CA GLY A 108 8.35 28.40 -13.12
C GLY A 108 7.89 28.36 -11.64
N ILE A 109 6.82 29.09 -11.30
CA ILE A 109 6.24 29.13 -9.95
C ILE A 109 5.46 27.86 -9.68
N LEU A 110 4.78 27.34 -10.70
CA LEU A 110 4.07 26.06 -10.61
C LEU A 110 4.97 24.92 -11.09
N GLY A 111 5.05 23.84 -10.30
CA GLY A 111 5.74 22.62 -10.70
C GLY A 111 5.14 22.01 -11.98
N LYS A 112 6.00 21.39 -12.78
CA LYS A 112 5.64 20.71 -14.02
C LYS A 112 4.92 19.40 -13.73
#